data_5bc2370607d83a07b29ff39c697ab164
#
_entry.id   5bc2370607d83a07b29ff39c697ab164
#
_cell.length_a   1.000
_cell.length_b   1.000
_cell.length_c   1.000
_cell.angle_alpha   90.00
_cell.angle_beta   90.00
_cell.angle_gamma   90.00
#
_symmetry.space_group_name_H-M   'P 1'
#
loop_
_entity.id
_entity.type
_entity.pdbx_description
1 polymer ?
#
loop_
_entity_poly.entity_id
_entity_poly.type
_entity_poly.pdbx_seq_one_letter_code
_entity_poly.pdbx_strand_id
1 'polypeptide(L)'
;MKKIKVISMVLALVMILSQALVFAEDHYALEIGGSLVATELKLTLEELKGMPEEAQINQVYVYNSKGGEKTVQVKGVSLAYLLKEKAGVTAEEGSVEFFAADGYQIDPQTLSDVLNEELKFVLAYEVDGEPINNDEAVIDEITVYRNLKYEGEFNTVYKLVNKIVVGQAEAVEETPEVPAEPVEEETNEITFTDITEEYKFAEAAIYDLAKRGIIDGIGGGLYAPGNVFTREQFCKIIVVALGYDLKEYEGEFSDIALDRWSAPYVQAAVDSGLFVGYPDGTFLPEKVITRQEMALVAARAAVAKGLVDQAKVEKFVMEKSNYQDKEDVADWAGHAVAWLEAQNVFVGIAGEKFEPAKNVNRAEAALVVFNTLFSE
;
A
#
# COMPACT_ATOMS: atom_id res chain seq x y z
N MET A 1 -0.17 -38.59 -49.93
CA MET A 1 -0.80 -38.52 -48.61
C MET A 1 0.21 -38.39 -47.45
N LYS A 2 1.45 -38.87 -47.50
CA LYS A 2 2.45 -38.73 -46.40
C LYS A 2 3.08 -37.33 -46.27
N LYS A 3 3.16 -36.54 -47.33
CA LYS A 3 3.76 -35.17 -47.28
C LYS A 3 2.84 -34.12 -46.64
N ILE A 4 1.52 -34.28 -46.69
CA ILE A 4 0.56 -33.34 -46.09
C ILE A 4 0.52 -33.47 -44.57
N LYS A 5 0.75 -34.69 -44.02
CA LYS A 5 0.76 -34.89 -42.52
C LYS A 5 2.00 -34.29 -41.87
N VAL A 6 3.15 -34.21 -42.56
CA VAL A 6 4.38 -33.62 -42.01
C VAL A 6 4.27 -32.09 -41.96
N ILE A 7 3.66 -31.47 -42.97
CA ILE A 7 3.46 -30.01 -42.99
C ILE A 7 2.47 -29.57 -41.90
N SER A 8 1.41 -30.36 -41.69
CA SER A 8 0.43 -30.06 -40.62
C SER A 8 1.03 -30.19 -39.20
N MET A 9 1.97 -31.13 -39.02
CA MET A 9 2.63 -31.33 -37.73
C MET A 9 3.71 -30.26 -37.47
N VAL A 10 4.38 -29.75 -38.49
CA VAL A 10 5.34 -28.63 -38.35
C VAL A 10 4.61 -27.31 -38.12
N LEU A 11 3.45 -27.06 -38.76
CA LEU A 11 2.62 -25.88 -38.47
C LEU A 11 2.03 -25.92 -37.04
N ALA A 12 1.62 -27.10 -36.57
CA ALA A 12 1.14 -27.23 -35.18
C ALA A 12 2.26 -27.02 -34.16
N LEU A 13 3.49 -27.46 -34.45
CA LEU A 13 4.64 -27.24 -33.59
C LEU A 13 5.09 -25.76 -33.59
N VAL A 14 5.00 -25.07 -34.73
CA VAL A 14 5.27 -23.61 -34.81
C VAL A 14 4.18 -22.80 -34.13
N MET A 15 2.90 -23.21 -34.16
CA MET A 15 1.83 -22.55 -33.40
C MET A 15 1.93 -22.80 -31.89
N ILE A 16 2.45 -23.95 -31.46
CA ILE A 16 2.68 -24.23 -30.04
C ILE A 16 3.91 -23.43 -29.52
N LEU A 17 4.94 -23.22 -30.36
CA LEU A 17 6.08 -22.36 -30.00
C LEU A 17 5.74 -20.84 -30.06
N SER A 18 4.74 -20.43 -30.85
CA SER A 18 4.33 -19.02 -30.90
C SER A 18 3.35 -18.61 -29.82
N GLN A 19 2.77 -19.55 -29.05
CA GLN A 19 1.95 -19.27 -27.89
C GLN A 19 2.76 -19.28 -26.58
N ALA A 20 4.04 -19.65 -26.62
CA ALA A 20 4.94 -19.60 -25.46
C ALA A 20 5.74 -18.29 -25.35
N LEU A 21 5.45 -17.30 -26.22
CA LEU A 21 5.92 -15.92 -26.08
C LEU A 21 4.74 -15.00 -25.64
N VAL A 22 3.98 -15.43 -24.67
CA VAL A 22 3.35 -14.49 -23.75
C VAL A 22 4.52 -13.97 -22.92
N PHE A 23 4.87 -12.70 -23.12
CA PHE A 23 5.76 -11.96 -22.25
C PHE A 23 5.28 -12.21 -20.82
N ALA A 24 6.02 -13.03 -20.06
CA ALA A 24 5.99 -12.92 -18.61
C ALA A 24 6.45 -11.48 -18.39
N GLU A 25 5.60 -10.61 -17.88
CA GLU A 25 6.05 -9.38 -17.26
C GLU A 25 7.07 -9.83 -16.21
N ASP A 26 8.32 -9.36 -16.36
CA ASP A 26 9.37 -9.68 -15.40
C ASP A 26 8.90 -9.21 -14.04
N HIS A 27 8.49 -10.13 -13.18
CA HIS A 27 8.06 -9.83 -11.82
C HIS A 27 9.31 -9.64 -10.98
N TYR A 28 9.66 -8.39 -10.76
CA TYR A 28 10.77 -8.04 -9.86
C TYR A 28 10.30 -8.09 -8.41
N ALA A 29 11.05 -8.80 -7.58
CA ALA A 29 10.82 -8.84 -6.14
C ALA A 29 11.29 -7.55 -5.46
N LEU A 30 12.29 -6.86 -6.05
CA LEU A 30 12.88 -5.65 -5.49
C LEU A 30 13.37 -4.69 -6.57
N GLU A 31 13.05 -3.41 -6.39
CA GLU A 31 13.64 -2.31 -7.13
C GLU A 31 14.51 -1.44 -6.20
N ILE A 32 15.71 -1.06 -6.64
CA ILE A 32 16.58 -0.10 -5.94
C ILE A 32 16.94 1.02 -6.91
N GLY A 33 16.66 2.26 -6.51
CA GLY A 33 16.94 3.46 -7.30
C GLY A 33 17.20 4.68 -6.42
N GLY A 34 17.25 5.87 -7.03
CA GLY A 34 17.42 7.13 -6.33
C GLY A 34 18.65 7.93 -6.76
N SER A 35 18.78 9.16 -6.24
CA SER A 35 19.80 10.13 -6.71
C SER A 35 21.24 9.77 -6.35
N LEU A 36 21.45 8.87 -5.37
CA LEU A 36 22.78 8.39 -4.97
C LEU A 36 23.12 7.01 -5.55
N VAL A 37 22.25 6.44 -6.40
CA VAL A 37 22.42 5.15 -7.07
C VAL A 37 23.03 5.37 -8.44
N ALA A 38 24.19 4.76 -8.71
CA ALA A 38 24.83 4.83 -10.02
C ALA A 38 24.16 3.92 -11.05
N THR A 39 23.60 2.79 -10.60
CA THR A 39 22.91 1.78 -11.42
C THR A 39 21.62 1.36 -10.73
N GLU A 40 20.48 1.66 -11.30
CA GLU A 40 19.19 1.16 -10.82
C GLU A 40 19.15 -0.36 -10.95
N LEU A 41 18.64 -1.02 -9.91
CA LEU A 41 18.50 -2.47 -9.86
C LEU A 41 17.03 -2.85 -9.89
N LYS A 42 16.73 -3.90 -10.68
CA LYS A 42 15.45 -4.61 -10.66
C LYS A 42 15.78 -6.09 -10.54
N LEU A 43 15.48 -6.65 -9.39
CA LEU A 43 15.94 -7.98 -9.00
C LEU A 43 14.75 -8.91 -8.75
N THR A 44 14.80 -10.08 -9.35
CA THR A 44 13.92 -11.19 -9.03
C THR A 44 14.39 -11.89 -7.75
N LEU A 45 13.51 -12.66 -7.11
CA LEU A 45 13.87 -13.46 -5.94
C LEU A 45 14.98 -14.48 -6.24
N GLU A 46 14.99 -15.07 -7.43
CA GLU A 46 16.03 -16.02 -7.86
C GLU A 46 17.39 -15.33 -8.02
N GLU A 47 17.43 -14.11 -8.53
CA GLU A 47 18.67 -13.33 -8.62
C GLU A 47 19.21 -12.97 -7.23
N LEU A 48 18.33 -12.63 -6.27
CA LEU A 48 18.73 -12.38 -4.88
C LEU A 48 19.29 -13.65 -4.24
N LYS A 49 18.63 -14.81 -4.38
CA LYS A 49 19.12 -16.10 -3.90
C LYS A 49 20.43 -16.55 -4.57
N GLY A 50 20.63 -16.15 -5.83
CA GLY A 50 21.83 -16.44 -6.63
C GLY A 50 23.02 -15.53 -6.37
N MET A 51 22.91 -14.52 -5.48
CA MET A 51 24.02 -13.64 -5.12
C MET A 51 25.19 -14.43 -4.51
N PRO A 52 26.46 -13.96 -4.66
CA PRO A 52 27.62 -14.65 -4.15
C PRO A 52 27.59 -14.79 -2.62
N GLU A 53 28.40 -15.73 -2.10
CA GLU A 53 28.40 -16.10 -0.68
C GLU A 53 28.69 -14.91 0.25
N GLU A 54 29.55 -13.97 -0.18
CA GLU A 54 29.85 -12.74 0.56
C GLU A 54 28.64 -11.79 0.72
N ALA A 55 27.67 -11.89 -0.16
CA ALA A 55 26.42 -11.13 -0.09
C ALA A 55 25.37 -11.79 0.80
N GLN A 56 25.48 -13.11 1.02
CA GLN A 56 24.48 -13.88 1.74
C GLN A 56 24.63 -13.71 3.25
N ILE A 57 23.51 -13.49 3.91
CA ILE A 57 23.41 -13.44 5.37
C ILE A 57 22.56 -14.62 5.84
N ASN A 58 23.05 -15.34 6.84
CA ASN A 58 22.32 -16.40 7.52
C ASN A 58 22.62 -16.30 9.01
N GLN A 59 21.78 -15.58 9.76
CA GLN A 59 22.04 -15.33 11.18
C GLN A 59 20.75 -15.12 11.98
N VAL A 60 20.89 -15.14 13.31
CA VAL A 60 19.79 -14.91 14.26
C VAL A 60 19.54 -13.41 14.40
N TYR A 61 18.28 -13.02 14.30
CA TYR A 61 17.77 -11.69 14.61
C TYR A 61 16.79 -11.76 15.77
N VAL A 62 16.85 -10.73 16.60
CA VAL A 62 15.92 -10.55 17.72
C VAL A 62 15.12 -9.27 17.46
N TYR A 63 13.81 -9.37 17.47
CA TYR A 63 12.94 -8.22 17.28
C TYR A 63 11.74 -8.28 18.22
N ASN A 64 11.20 -7.11 18.58
CA ASN A 64 9.99 -7.03 19.37
C ASN A 64 8.76 -7.11 18.47
N SER A 65 7.88 -8.04 18.79
CA SER A 65 6.54 -8.14 18.21
C SER A 65 5.50 -7.82 19.29
N LYS A 66 4.25 -7.62 18.89
CA LYS A 66 3.14 -7.41 19.86
C LYS A 66 3.00 -8.53 20.90
N GLY A 67 3.58 -9.71 20.67
CA GLY A 67 3.63 -10.83 21.62
C GLY A 67 4.91 -10.90 22.45
N GLY A 68 5.75 -9.87 22.45
CA GLY A 68 7.05 -9.83 23.11
C GLY A 68 8.23 -10.05 22.16
N GLU A 69 9.41 -10.23 22.74
CA GLU A 69 10.64 -10.48 21.99
C GLU A 69 10.57 -11.81 21.24
N LYS A 70 10.87 -11.77 19.93
CA LYS A 70 10.97 -12.93 19.07
C LYS A 70 12.40 -13.06 18.55
N THR A 71 12.87 -14.29 18.53
CA THR A 71 14.17 -14.68 17.96
C THR A 71 13.92 -15.56 16.75
N VAL A 72 14.48 -15.17 15.59
CA VAL A 72 14.31 -15.90 14.32
C VAL A 72 15.64 -16.09 13.62
N GLN A 73 15.79 -17.23 12.91
CA GLN A 73 16.90 -17.45 11.98
C GLN A 73 16.52 -16.86 10.63
N VAL A 74 17.26 -15.85 10.19
CA VAL A 74 16.97 -15.13 8.93
C VAL A 74 18.03 -15.47 7.90
N LYS A 75 17.59 -15.76 6.68
CA LYS A 75 18.44 -15.92 5.51
C LYS A 75 18.02 -14.95 4.42
N GLY A 76 19.00 -14.24 3.86
CA GLY A 76 18.75 -13.19 2.88
C GLY A 76 20.03 -12.58 2.35
N VAL A 77 19.92 -11.42 1.71
CA VAL A 77 21.02 -10.67 1.08
C VAL A 77 21.31 -9.41 1.86
N SER A 78 22.59 -9.08 2.06
CA SER A 78 23.04 -7.83 2.64
C SER A 78 22.60 -6.63 1.80
N LEU A 79 21.83 -5.72 2.38
CA LEU A 79 21.46 -4.48 1.70
C LEU A 79 22.70 -3.61 1.45
N ALA A 80 23.64 -3.53 2.40
CA ALA A 80 24.89 -2.81 2.24
C ALA A 80 25.70 -3.32 1.03
N TYR A 81 25.75 -4.66 0.85
CA TYR A 81 26.40 -5.25 -0.33
C TYR A 81 25.71 -4.83 -1.63
N LEU A 82 24.39 -4.91 -1.70
CA LEU A 82 23.65 -4.52 -2.91
C LEU A 82 23.85 -3.04 -3.24
N LEU A 83 23.83 -2.16 -2.24
CA LEU A 83 24.03 -0.73 -2.45
C LEU A 83 25.44 -0.41 -2.93
N LYS A 84 26.47 -0.98 -2.30
CA LYS A 84 27.87 -0.71 -2.65
C LYS A 84 28.29 -1.40 -3.95
N GLU A 85 28.11 -2.71 -4.02
CA GLU A 85 28.71 -3.53 -5.09
C GLU A 85 27.83 -3.66 -6.34
N LYS A 86 26.53 -3.49 -6.24
CA LYS A 86 25.61 -3.64 -7.37
C LYS A 86 25.01 -2.31 -7.82
N ALA A 87 24.50 -1.51 -6.90
CA ALA A 87 23.91 -0.21 -7.21
C ALA A 87 24.96 0.93 -7.33
N GLY A 88 26.22 0.69 -6.93
CA GLY A 88 27.31 1.64 -7.07
C GLY A 88 27.18 2.87 -6.18
N VAL A 89 26.58 2.74 -5.01
CA VAL A 89 26.49 3.82 -4.02
C VAL A 89 27.88 4.04 -3.40
N THR A 90 28.41 5.24 -3.58
CA THR A 90 29.72 5.67 -3.03
C THR A 90 29.60 6.73 -1.94
N ALA A 91 28.41 7.29 -1.75
CA ALA A 91 28.12 8.23 -0.68
C ALA A 91 28.13 7.52 0.68
N GLU A 92 28.57 8.22 1.72
CA GLU A 92 28.55 7.74 3.11
C GLU A 92 27.38 8.35 3.88
N GLU A 93 26.85 9.48 3.43
CA GLU A 93 25.71 10.19 4.00
C GLU A 93 24.54 10.22 3.01
N GLY A 94 23.34 10.17 3.53
CA GLY A 94 22.12 10.18 2.73
C GLY A 94 20.97 9.56 3.47
N SER A 95 19.85 9.41 2.77
CA SER A 95 18.63 8.77 3.24
C SER A 95 18.36 7.50 2.45
N VAL A 96 17.87 6.47 3.10
CA VAL A 96 17.38 5.23 2.50
C VAL A 96 15.91 5.07 2.87
N GLU A 97 15.05 5.16 1.88
CA GLU A 97 13.61 5.01 2.02
C GLU A 97 13.20 3.61 1.57
N PHE A 98 12.35 2.97 2.36
CA PHE A 98 11.80 1.65 2.10
C PHE A 98 10.31 1.75 1.79
N PHE A 99 9.89 1.14 0.70
CA PHE A 99 8.49 1.12 0.29
C PHE A 99 7.97 -0.30 0.34
N ALA A 100 6.90 -0.48 1.09
CA ALA A 100 6.20 -1.74 1.17
C ALA A 100 5.14 -1.86 0.07
N ALA A 101 4.99 -3.04 -0.51
CA ALA A 101 4.04 -3.31 -1.59
C ALA A 101 2.58 -3.03 -1.20
N ASP A 102 2.25 -3.09 0.09
CA ASP A 102 0.94 -2.79 0.65
C ASP A 102 0.73 -1.28 0.95
N GLY A 103 1.74 -0.44 0.68
CA GLY A 103 1.71 0.99 0.93
C GLY A 103 1.94 1.38 2.39
N TYR A 104 2.44 0.44 3.24
CA TYR A 104 2.85 0.80 4.59
C TYR A 104 4.03 1.77 4.55
N GLN A 105 3.89 2.88 5.29
CA GLN A 105 4.96 3.87 5.40
C GLN A 105 6.02 3.39 6.39
N ILE A 106 7.25 3.33 5.92
CA ILE A 106 8.42 2.93 6.70
C ILE A 106 9.26 4.19 6.91
N ASP A 107 9.62 4.49 8.15
CA ASP A 107 10.49 5.64 8.45
C ASP A 107 11.83 5.52 7.72
N PRO A 108 12.29 6.59 7.03
CA PRO A 108 13.58 6.59 6.36
C PRO A 108 14.72 6.26 7.32
N GLN A 109 15.72 5.56 6.82
CA GLN A 109 16.93 5.25 7.57
C GLN A 109 18.10 6.10 7.03
N THR A 110 19.08 6.40 7.88
CA THR A 110 20.28 7.05 7.38
C THR A 110 21.09 6.09 6.52
N LEU A 111 21.71 6.59 5.46
CA LEU A 111 22.54 5.75 4.59
C LEU A 111 23.72 5.16 5.37
N SER A 112 24.30 5.92 6.31
CA SER A 112 25.37 5.46 7.19
C SER A 112 24.96 4.23 8.04
N ASP A 113 23.73 4.22 8.57
CA ASP A 113 23.22 3.07 9.33
C ASP A 113 23.00 1.85 8.43
N VAL A 114 22.42 2.06 7.24
CA VAL A 114 22.20 0.96 6.29
C VAL A 114 23.50 0.36 5.78
N LEU A 115 24.55 1.17 5.63
CA LEU A 115 25.89 0.72 5.23
C LEU A 115 26.73 0.17 6.39
N ASN A 116 26.25 0.32 7.63
CA ASN A 116 26.93 -0.18 8.83
C ASN A 116 26.82 -1.69 8.94
N GLU A 117 27.95 -2.37 8.85
CA GLU A 117 28.02 -3.84 8.92
C GLU A 117 27.61 -4.43 10.29
N GLU A 118 27.62 -3.62 11.36
CA GLU A 118 27.17 -4.06 12.69
C GLU A 118 25.64 -4.10 12.76
N LEU A 119 24.92 -3.18 12.08
CA LEU A 119 23.47 -3.13 12.04
C LEU A 119 22.87 -4.17 11.10
N LYS A 120 23.65 -4.66 10.14
CA LYS A 120 23.33 -5.78 9.24
C LYS A 120 21.88 -5.75 8.71
N PHE A 121 21.58 -4.73 7.91
CA PHE A 121 20.32 -4.73 7.17
C PHE A 121 20.29 -5.89 6.17
N VAL A 122 19.35 -6.81 6.33
CA VAL A 122 19.18 -7.98 5.46
C VAL A 122 17.85 -7.93 4.74
N LEU A 123 17.89 -8.16 3.45
CA LEU A 123 16.73 -8.42 2.60
C LEU A 123 16.43 -9.91 2.69
N ALA A 124 15.55 -10.27 3.61
CA ALA A 124 15.26 -11.66 3.94
C ALA A 124 14.28 -12.27 2.93
N TYR A 125 14.52 -13.50 2.54
CA TYR A 125 13.65 -14.34 1.73
C TYR A 125 13.32 -15.68 2.41
N GLU A 126 13.90 -15.96 3.60
CA GLU A 126 13.66 -17.17 4.39
C GLU A 126 13.77 -16.85 5.88
N VAL A 127 12.83 -17.32 6.68
CA VAL A 127 12.81 -17.18 8.14
C VAL A 127 12.52 -18.53 8.77
N ASP A 128 13.35 -18.95 9.73
CA ASP A 128 13.27 -20.25 10.43
C ASP A 128 13.24 -21.47 9.49
N GLY A 129 13.87 -21.35 8.32
CA GLY A 129 13.95 -22.41 7.32
C GLY A 129 12.77 -22.45 6.34
N GLU A 130 11.80 -21.58 6.51
CA GLU A 130 10.66 -21.47 5.62
C GLU A 130 10.79 -20.22 4.71
N PRO A 131 10.44 -20.31 3.42
CA PRO A 131 10.37 -19.15 2.55
C PRO A 131 9.41 -18.08 3.12
N ILE A 132 9.79 -16.82 2.99
CA ILE A 132 8.84 -15.74 3.25
C ILE A 132 7.89 -15.71 2.06
N ASN A 133 6.77 -16.43 2.18
CA ASN A 133 5.78 -16.54 1.13
C ASN A 133 4.42 -16.75 1.80
N ASN A 134 3.60 -15.72 1.80
CA ASN A 134 2.31 -15.78 2.49
C ASN A 134 1.14 -16.09 1.57
N ASP A 135 1.33 -16.33 0.27
CA ASP A 135 0.30 -16.97 -0.57
C ASP A 135 0.80 -17.26 -1.98
N GLU A 136 0.34 -18.37 -2.56
CA GLU A 136 0.70 -18.86 -3.90
C GLU A 136 0.29 -17.90 -5.04
N ALA A 137 -0.22 -16.73 -4.72
CA ALA A 137 -0.94 -15.99 -5.73
C ALA A 137 -0.21 -14.80 -6.34
N VAL A 138 0.75 -14.08 -5.75
CA VAL A 138 1.13 -12.84 -6.46
C VAL A 138 2.48 -12.19 -6.18
N ILE A 139 3.17 -12.30 -5.05
CA ILE A 139 4.34 -11.44 -4.83
C ILE A 139 5.47 -12.19 -4.13
N ASP A 140 6.66 -12.17 -4.73
CA ASP A 140 7.92 -12.54 -4.07
C ASP A 140 8.17 -11.53 -2.93
N GLU A 141 7.87 -11.92 -1.69
CA GLU A 141 7.98 -11.03 -0.55
C GLU A 141 9.40 -10.94 -0.02
N ILE A 142 9.86 -9.72 0.20
CA ILE A 142 11.11 -9.43 0.88
C ILE A 142 10.81 -8.70 2.18
N THR A 143 11.36 -9.21 3.27
CA THR A 143 11.29 -8.57 4.58
C THR A 143 12.67 -8.04 4.96
N VAL A 144 12.75 -6.78 5.37
CA VAL A 144 14.00 -6.17 5.83
C VAL A 144 14.12 -6.35 7.33
N TYR A 145 15.18 -7.02 7.75
CA TYR A 145 15.60 -7.14 9.15
C TYR A 145 16.82 -6.29 9.39
N ARG A 146 16.92 -5.70 10.58
CA ARG A 146 18.13 -5.01 11.05
C ARG A 146 18.50 -5.48 12.46
N ASN A 147 19.78 -5.50 12.77
CA ASN A 147 20.28 -5.86 14.08
C ASN A 147 20.53 -4.59 14.89
N LEU A 148 19.54 -4.08 15.62
CA LEU A 148 19.72 -2.98 16.55
C LEU A 148 19.98 -3.54 17.94
N LYS A 149 21.20 -3.28 18.43
CA LYS A 149 21.52 -3.29 19.86
C LYS A 149 21.45 -1.87 20.39
N TYR A 150 20.24 -1.36 20.63
CA TYR A 150 20.08 -0.12 21.40
C TYR A 150 19.18 -0.40 22.59
N GLU A 151 19.67 -0.04 23.80
CA GLU A 151 18.88 -0.04 25.03
C GLU A 151 17.71 0.92 24.84
N GLY A 152 16.49 0.38 24.69
CA GLY A 152 15.24 1.13 24.70
C GLY A 152 14.54 1.38 23.37
N GLU A 153 15.14 1.03 22.23
CA GLU A 153 14.46 1.12 20.93
C GLU A 153 14.03 -0.24 20.40
N PHE A 154 12.81 -0.29 19.85
CA PHE A 154 12.23 -1.50 19.29
C PHE A 154 12.84 -1.81 17.94
N ASN A 155 13.38 -3.03 17.78
CA ASN A 155 13.78 -3.55 16.47
C ASN A 155 12.55 -3.68 15.58
N THR A 156 12.43 -2.81 14.59
CA THR A 156 11.34 -2.85 13.63
C THR A 156 11.71 -3.76 12.47
N VAL A 157 10.79 -4.62 12.08
CA VAL A 157 10.89 -5.46 10.89
C VAL A 157 10.03 -4.83 9.81
N TYR A 158 10.60 -4.55 8.64
CA TYR A 158 9.90 -3.97 7.50
C TYR A 158 9.45 -5.08 6.56
N LYS A 159 8.15 -5.38 6.55
CA LYS A 159 7.56 -6.43 5.71
C LYS A 159 7.20 -5.90 4.33
N LEU A 160 7.10 -6.79 3.35
CA LEU A 160 6.63 -6.51 1.99
C LEU A 160 7.43 -5.44 1.23
N VAL A 161 8.70 -5.25 1.55
CA VAL A 161 9.54 -4.24 0.88
C VAL A 161 9.80 -4.66 -0.56
N ASN A 162 9.32 -3.88 -1.51
CA ASN A 162 9.52 -4.12 -2.94
C ASN A 162 10.31 -3.01 -3.65
N LYS A 163 10.51 -1.87 -2.98
CA LYS A 163 11.30 -0.77 -3.54
C LYS A 163 12.12 -0.07 -2.46
N ILE A 164 13.32 0.31 -2.83
CA ILE A 164 14.25 1.08 -1.99
C ILE A 164 14.74 2.29 -2.79
N VAL A 165 14.70 3.47 -2.21
CA VAL A 165 15.21 4.70 -2.80
C VAL A 165 16.35 5.26 -1.94
N VAL A 166 17.50 5.49 -2.57
CA VAL A 166 18.69 6.05 -1.90
C VAL A 166 18.91 7.47 -2.42
N GLY A 167 18.74 8.45 -1.55
CA GLY A 167 18.81 9.87 -1.89
C GLY A 167 19.76 10.66 -0.96
N GLN A 168 19.98 11.92 -1.28
CA GLN A 168 20.65 12.83 -0.35
C GLN A 168 19.73 13.03 0.86
N ALA A 169 20.29 13.05 2.07
CA ALA A 169 19.55 13.53 3.22
C ALA A 169 19.13 14.98 2.92
N GLU A 170 17.86 15.32 3.14
CA GLU A 170 17.46 16.72 3.12
C GLU A 170 18.33 17.43 4.18
N ALA A 171 19.13 18.41 3.73
CA ALA A 171 19.99 19.17 4.61
C ALA A 171 19.08 19.94 5.58
N VAL A 172 19.14 19.60 6.86
CA VAL A 172 18.71 20.51 7.91
C VAL A 172 19.73 21.66 7.89
N GLU A 173 19.42 22.76 7.21
CA GLU A 173 20.22 23.97 7.29
C GLU A 173 20.19 24.46 8.73
N GLU A 174 21.34 24.31 9.42
CA GLU A 174 21.60 25.08 10.64
C GLU A 174 21.67 26.56 10.24
N THR A 175 20.58 27.29 10.45
CA THR A 175 20.57 28.75 10.29
C THR A 175 21.38 29.39 11.39
N PRO A 176 22.33 30.35 11.06
CA PRO A 176 22.95 31.19 12.08
C PRO A 176 21.91 32.08 12.73
N GLU A 177 21.96 32.23 14.04
CA GLU A 177 21.11 33.12 14.83
C GLU A 177 21.09 34.54 14.23
N VAL A 178 19.93 34.93 13.65
CA VAL A 178 19.60 36.31 13.28
C VAL A 178 18.36 36.71 14.11
N PRO A 179 18.29 37.97 14.63
CA PRO A 179 17.26 38.39 15.57
C PRO A 179 15.85 38.27 15.00
N ALA A 180 14.93 37.86 15.86
CA ALA A 180 13.54 37.55 15.57
C ALA A 180 12.79 38.63 14.76
N GLU A 181 12.50 38.33 13.51
CA GLU A 181 11.30 38.82 12.80
C GLU A 181 10.24 37.71 12.73
N PRO A 182 8.96 38.02 12.52
CA PRO A 182 7.88 37.06 12.72
C PRO A 182 8.04 35.84 11.81
N VAL A 183 8.08 34.66 12.42
CA VAL A 183 8.20 33.37 11.75
C VAL A 183 7.00 33.15 10.86
N GLU A 184 7.18 33.24 9.54
CA GLU A 184 6.27 32.59 8.59
C GLU A 184 6.51 31.08 8.74
N GLU A 185 5.46 30.34 9.11
CA GLU A 185 5.49 28.87 9.17
C GLU A 185 5.88 28.34 7.77
N GLU A 186 7.09 27.79 7.63
CA GLU A 186 7.43 26.97 6.46
C GLU A 186 6.54 25.73 6.46
N THR A 187 5.49 25.79 5.68
CA THR A 187 4.64 24.64 5.40
C THR A 187 5.43 23.68 4.53
N ASN A 188 5.81 22.53 5.06
CA ASN A 188 6.24 21.38 4.27
C ASN A 188 5.09 21.06 3.31
N GLU A 189 5.14 21.58 2.08
CA GLU A 189 4.12 21.32 1.07
C GLU A 189 4.27 19.88 0.58
N ILE A 190 3.32 19.02 0.98
CA ILE A 190 3.19 17.67 0.40
C ILE A 190 2.97 17.85 -1.11
N THR A 191 3.84 17.27 -1.93
CA THR A 191 3.73 17.32 -3.39
C THR A 191 3.75 15.92 -3.98
N PHE A 192 2.83 15.64 -4.91
CA PHE A 192 2.80 14.40 -5.68
C PHE A 192 2.98 14.71 -7.16
N THR A 193 3.95 14.04 -7.80
CA THR A 193 4.32 14.32 -9.20
C THR A 193 3.49 13.56 -10.22
N ASP A 194 2.71 12.59 -9.80
CA ASP A 194 1.91 11.69 -10.65
C ASP A 194 0.40 11.99 -10.67
N ILE A 195 -0.03 13.09 -10.05
CA ILE A 195 -1.41 13.59 -10.20
C ILE A 195 -1.50 14.36 -11.53
N THR A 196 -1.73 13.58 -12.60
CA THR A 196 -1.87 14.10 -13.96
C THR A 196 -3.26 14.73 -14.20
N GLU A 197 -3.49 15.32 -15.38
CA GLU A 197 -4.81 15.87 -15.77
C GLU A 197 -5.94 14.82 -15.67
N GLU A 198 -5.64 13.52 -15.84
CA GLU A 198 -6.61 12.44 -15.67
C GLU A 198 -7.16 12.36 -14.25
N TYR A 199 -6.31 12.63 -13.23
CA TYR A 199 -6.66 12.51 -11.81
C TYR A 199 -6.88 13.88 -11.14
N LYS A 200 -6.87 14.96 -11.89
CA LYS A 200 -7.02 16.32 -11.37
C LYS A 200 -8.34 16.55 -10.63
N PHE A 201 -9.36 15.75 -10.95
CA PHE A 201 -10.66 15.77 -10.25
C PHE A 201 -10.53 15.45 -8.75
N ALA A 202 -9.49 14.73 -8.34
CA ALA A 202 -9.25 14.32 -6.95
C ALA A 202 -8.08 15.09 -6.29
N GLU A 203 -7.36 15.94 -7.03
CA GLU A 203 -6.14 16.60 -6.55
C GLU A 203 -6.32 17.29 -5.21
N ALA A 204 -7.33 18.16 -5.09
CA ALA A 204 -7.60 18.90 -3.85
C ALA A 204 -7.92 17.96 -2.68
N ALA A 205 -8.68 16.89 -2.93
CA ALA A 205 -9.01 15.88 -1.92
C ALA A 205 -7.77 15.10 -1.47
N ILE A 206 -6.91 14.71 -2.41
CA ILE A 206 -5.67 14.00 -2.12
C ILE A 206 -4.77 14.86 -1.22
N TYR A 207 -4.51 16.10 -1.60
CA TYR A 207 -3.65 16.98 -0.80
C TYR A 207 -4.24 17.31 0.58
N ASP A 208 -5.54 17.55 0.68
CA ASP A 208 -6.17 17.80 1.98
C ASP A 208 -6.09 16.59 2.91
N LEU A 209 -6.43 15.39 2.41
CA LEU A 209 -6.36 14.17 3.19
C LEU A 209 -4.92 13.78 3.57
N ALA A 210 -3.95 14.02 2.69
CA ALA A 210 -2.54 13.81 2.98
C ALA A 210 -2.05 14.77 4.08
N LYS A 211 -2.44 16.05 4.00
CA LYS A 211 -2.13 17.06 5.01
C LYS A 211 -2.71 16.73 6.39
N ARG A 212 -3.82 16.02 6.43
CA ARG A 212 -4.44 15.50 7.67
C ARG A 212 -3.82 14.19 8.15
N GLY A 213 -2.86 13.59 7.42
CA GLY A 213 -2.29 12.28 7.72
C GLY A 213 -3.28 11.11 7.57
N ILE A 214 -4.34 11.30 6.76
CA ILE A 214 -5.37 10.27 6.52
C ILE A 214 -4.93 9.32 5.41
N ILE A 215 -4.25 9.85 4.41
CA ILE A 215 -3.68 9.09 3.30
C ILE A 215 -2.22 9.45 3.12
N ASP A 216 -1.46 8.51 2.58
CA ASP A 216 -0.04 8.64 2.32
C ASP A 216 0.23 8.44 0.82
N GLY A 217 1.34 8.98 0.31
CA GLY A 217 1.90 8.59 -0.98
C GLY A 217 2.46 7.17 -0.92
N ILE A 218 2.89 6.68 -2.07
CA ILE A 218 3.61 5.40 -2.19
C ILE A 218 5.13 5.59 -2.21
N GLY A 219 5.59 6.81 -1.86
CA GLY A 219 6.99 7.22 -1.87
C GLY A 219 7.47 7.81 -3.20
N GLY A 220 8.69 8.36 -3.20
CA GLY A 220 9.28 8.98 -4.37
C GLY A 220 8.48 10.18 -4.92
N GLY A 221 7.68 10.85 -4.08
CA GLY A 221 6.80 11.92 -4.53
C GLY A 221 5.60 11.43 -5.36
N LEU A 222 5.21 10.17 -5.22
CA LEU A 222 4.10 9.55 -5.96
C LEU A 222 2.93 9.24 -5.03
N TYR A 223 1.72 9.46 -5.53
CA TYR A 223 0.46 9.05 -4.89
C TYR A 223 -0.10 7.75 -5.45
N ALA A 224 0.21 7.42 -6.69
CA ALA A 224 -0.35 6.33 -7.49
C ALA A 224 -1.88 6.38 -7.62
N PRO A 225 -2.45 7.48 -8.13
CA PRO A 225 -3.89 7.73 -8.13
C PRO A 225 -4.70 6.66 -8.88
N GLY A 226 -4.12 6.03 -9.91
CA GLY A 226 -4.75 5.01 -10.73
C GLY A 226 -4.72 3.60 -10.14
N ASN A 227 -3.94 3.34 -9.09
CA ASN A 227 -3.87 2.02 -8.49
C ASN A 227 -5.21 1.62 -7.87
N VAL A 228 -5.56 0.34 -7.99
CA VAL A 228 -6.76 -0.22 -7.34
C VAL A 228 -6.65 -0.15 -5.82
N PHE A 229 -7.80 -0.09 -5.15
CA PHE A 229 -7.88 0.09 -3.71
C PHE A 229 -8.54 -1.13 -3.06
N THR A 230 -7.85 -1.76 -2.09
CA THR A 230 -8.36 -2.94 -1.41
C THR A 230 -9.29 -2.59 -0.25
N ARG A 231 -10.09 -3.56 0.20
CA ARG A 231 -11.01 -3.39 1.33
C ARG A 231 -10.27 -3.00 2.61
N GLU A 232 -9.13 -3.62 2.88
CA GLU A 232 -8.34 -3.27 4.08
C GLU A 232 -7.70 -1.90 3.99
N GLN A 233 -7.24 -1.49 2.79
CA GLN A 233 -6.71 -0.14 2.59
C GLN A 233 -7.80 0.92 2.80
N PHE A 234 -9.00 0.67 2.28
CA PHE A 234 -10.14 1.56 2.53
C PHE A 234 -10.58 1.56 4.00
N CYS A 235 -10.51 0.40 4.66
CA CYS A 235 -10.73 0.26 6.09
C CYS A 235 -9.78 1.15 6.88
N LYS A 236 -8.46 1.10 6.60
CA LYS A 236 -7.45 1.96 7.26
C LYS A 236 -7.82 3.43 7.13
N ILE A 237 -8.05 3.94 5.91
CA ILE A 237 -8.28 5.39 5.74
C ILE A 237 -9.56 5.88 6.41
N ILE A 238 -10.62 5.07 6.45
CA ILE A 238 -11.86 5.45 7.14
C ILE A 238 -11.65 5.49 8.66
N VAL A 239 -10.97 4.50 9.23
CA VAL A 239 -10.65 4.45 10.66
C VAL A 239 -9.79 5.65 11.08
N VAL A 240 -8.76 5.97 10.29
CA VAL A 240 -7.89 7.14 10.52
C VAL A 240 -8.67 8.44 10.35
N ALA A 241 -9.52 8.56 9.32
CA ALA A 241 -10.33 9.75 9.05
C ALA A 241 -11.33 10.07 10.17
N LEU A 242 -11.78 9.04 10.89
CA LEU A 242 -12.66 9.18 12.05
C LEU A 242 -11.92 9.35 13.37
N GLY A 243 -10.59 9.18 13.38
CA GLY A 243 -9.76 9.29 14.58
C GLY A 243 -10.01 8.17 15.59
N TYR A 244 -10.35 6.98 15.15
CA TYR A 244 -10.59 5.86 16.05
C TYR A 244 -9.28 5.28 16.59
N ASP A 245 -9.28 4.97 17.90
CA ASP A 245 -8.18 4.26 18.53
C ASP A 245 -8.08 2.83 18.00
N LEU A 246 -6.87 2.42 17.67
CA LEU A 246 -6.59 1.06 17.24
C LEU A 246 -6.59 0.12 18.44
N LYS A 247 -7.19 -1.06 18.25
CA LYS A 247 -7.26 -2.13 19.24
C LYS A 247 -6.57 -3.38 18.71
N GLU A 248 -6.18 -4.24 19.65
CA GLU A 248 -5.71 -5.58 19.29
C GLU A 248 -6.84 -6.35 18.58
N TYR A 249 -6.49 -7.07 17.51
CA TYR A 249 -7.45 -7.87 16.76
C TYR A 249 -7.81 -9.15 17.51
N GLU A 250 -9.11 -9.41 17.69
CA GLU A 250 -9.63 -10.54 18.47
C GLU A 250 -9.77 -11.84 17.65
N GLY A 251 -9.47 -11.82 16.34
CA GLY A 251 -9.51 -13.03 15.50
C GLY A 251 -10.90 -13.37 14.97
N GLU A 252 -11.74 -12.37 14.68
CA GLU A 252 -13.11 -12.56 14.23
C GLU A 252 -13.21 -13.21 12.85
N PHE A 253 -12.29 -12.91 11.92
CA PHE A 253 -12.31 -13.40 10.54
C PHE A 253 -11.21 -14.42 10.27
N SER A 254 -11.56 -15.49 9.56
CA SER A 254 -10.66 -16.61 9.28
C SER A 254 -9.50 -16.27 8.34
N ASP A 255 -9.63 -15.19 7.56
CA ASP A 255 -8.67 -14.72 6.57
C ASP A 255 -7.88 -13.48 7.01
N ILE A 256 -8.00 -13.08 8.29
CA ILE A 256 -7.20 -12.01 8.89
C ILE A 256 -6.26 -12.64 9.93
N ALA A 257 -4.96 -12.71 9.63
CA ALA A 257 -3.96 -13.12 10.60
C ALA A 257 -3.82 -12.09 11.73
N LEU A 258 -3.57 -12.55 12.97
CA LEU A 258 -3.45 -11.64 14.13
C LEU A 258 -2.33 -10.60 13.98
N ASP A 259 -1.30 -10.92 13.21
CA ASP A 259 -0.16 -10.04 12.93
C ASP A 259 -0.28 -9.29 11.60
N ARG A 260 -1.41 -9.42 10.88
CA ARG A 260 -1.65 -8.67 9.66
C ARG A 260 -1.67 -7.17 9.97
N TRP A 261 -0.99 -6.36 9.15
CA TRP A 261 -0.89 -4.91 9.33
C TRP A 261 -2.27 -4.24 9.47
N SER A 262 -3.27 -4.73 8.73
CA SER A 262 -4.63 -4.18 8.74
C SER A 262 -5.50 -4.66 9.90
N ALA A 263 -5.09 -5.71 10.62
CA ALA A 263 -5.88 -6.33 11.67
C ALA A 263 -6.39 -5.35 12.75
N PRO A 264 -5.58 -4.41 13.28
CA PRO A 264 -6.08 -3.43 14.25
C PRO A 264 -7.10 -2.44 13.66
N TYR A 265 -6.97 -2.10 12.38
CA TYR A 265 -7.94 -1.25 11.66
C TYR A 265 -9.24 -2.00 11.39
N VAL A 266 -9.14 -3.28 11.00
CA VAL A 266 -10.32 -4.13 10.81
C VAL A 266 -11.10 -4.26 12.11
N GLN A 267 -10.42 -4.50 13.26
CA GLN A 267 -11.08 -4.55 14.56
C GLN A 267 -11.83 -3.25 14.86
N ALA A 268 -11.16 -2.11 14.74
CA ALA A 268 -11.78 -0.81 15.01
C ALA A 268 -12.98 -0.53 14.08
N ALA A 269 -12.88 -0.91 12.81
CA ALA A 269 -13.94 -0.71 11.83
C ALA A 269 -15.15 -1.62 12.06
N VAL A 270 -14.93 -2.84 12.51
CA VAL A 270 -16.01 -3.81 12.81
C VAL A 270 -16.70 -3.44 14.12
N ASP A 271 -15.95 -3.16 15.17
CA ASP A 271 -16.48 -2.70 16.47
C ASP A 271 -17.38 -1.46 16.33
N SER A 272 -17.02 -0.57 15.40
CA SER A 272 -17.78 0.65 15.12
C SER A 272 -18.91 0.48 14.11
N GLY A 273 -19.08 -0.72 13.55
CA GLY A 273 -20.13 -1.02 12.56
C GLY A 273 -19.89 -0.41 11.17
N LEU A 274 -18.68 0.10 10.90
CA LEU A 274 -18.32 0.64 9.58
C LEU A 274 -18.20 -0.46 8.54
N PHE A 275 -17.54 -1.54 8.90
CA PHE A 275 -17.41 -2.73 8.09
C PHE A 275 -18.09 -3.93 8.76
N VAL A 276 -18.50 -4.87 7.93
CA VAL A 276 -18.93 -6.22 8.34
C VAL A 276 -18.24 -7.24 7.46
N GLY A 277 -17.99 -8.43 8.01
CA GLY A 277 -17.49 -9.55 7.22
C GLY A 277 -18.53 -10.14 6.29
N TYR A 278 -18.13 -11.18 5.58
CA TYR A 278 -19.02 -11.97 4.74
C TYR A 278 -19.65 -13.11 5.54
N PRO A 279 -20.80 -13.67 5.06
CA PRO A 279 -21.51 -14.73 5.77
C PRO A 279 -20.70 -16.03 5.97
N ASP A 280 -19.63 -16.22 5.22
CA ASP A 280 -18.69 -17.34 5.34
C ASP A 280 -17.61 -17.17 6.42
N GLY A 281 -17.64 -16.05 7.14
CA GLY A 281 -16.68 -15.73 8.19
C GLY A 281 -15.37 -15.13 7.69
N THR A 282 -15.34 -14.62 6.45
CA THR A 282 -14.19 -13.90 5.88
C THR A 282 -14.40 -12.39 5.88
N PHE A 283 -13.30 -11.63 5.82
CA PHE A 283 -13.27 -10.19 5.61
C PHE A 283 -12.93 -9.82 4.17
N LEU A 284 -12.17 -10.67 3.49
CA LEU A 284 -11.57 -10.48 2.17
C LEU A 284 -10.71 -9.20 2.10
N PRO A 285 -9.62 -9.10 2.89
CA PRO A 285 -8.84 -7.88 3.04
C PRO A 285 -8.24 -7.38 1.72
N GLU A 286 -7.74 -8.26 0.88
CA GLU A 286 -7.07 -7.95 -0.39
C GLU A 286 -8.04 -7.79 -1.57
N LYS A 287 -9.31 -8.13 -1.37
CA LYS A 287 -10.32 -7.91 -2.42
C LYS A 287 -10.39 -6.43 -2.76
N VAL A 288 -10.29 -6.10 -4.05
CA VAL A 288 -10.52 -4.73 -4.52
C VAL A 288 -11.94 -4.31 -4.16
N ILE A 289 -12.08 -3.13 -3.52
CA ILE A 289 -13.38 -2.62 -3.11
C ILE A 289 -14.15 -2.09 -4.32
N THR A 290 -15.43 -2.42 -4.39
CA THR A 290 -16.31 -1.91 -5.45
C THR A 290 -16.89 -0.55 -5.06
N ARG A 291 -17.37 0.21 -6.05
CA ARG A 291 -17.94 1.55 -5.83
C ARG A 291 -19.14 1.53 -4.90
N GLN A 292 -20.03 0.54 -5.00
CA GLN A 292 -21.16 0.41 -4.07
C GLN A 292 -20.75 0.00 -2.65
N GLU A 293 -19.70 -0.83 -2.50
CA GLU A 293 -19.14 -1.18 -1.17
C GLU A 293 -18.51 0.06 -0.53
N MET A 294 -17.73 0.84 -1.28
CA MET A 294 -17.16 2.11 -0.83
C MET A 294 -18.26 3.09 -0.40
N ALA A 295 -19.33 3.23 -1.19
CA ALA A 295 -20.44 4.12 -0.88
C ALA A 295 -21.13 3.74 0.43
N LEU A 296 -21.37 2.45 0.67
CA LEU A 296 -21.96 2.00 1.93
C LEU A 296 -21.09 2.39 3.14
N VAL A 297 -19.79 2.15 3.05
CA VAL A 297 -18.86 2.47 4.14
C VAL A 297 -18.74 3.98 4.35
N ALA A 298 -18.69 4.77 3.27
CA ALA A 298 -18.64 6.23 3.36
C ALA A 298 -19.90 6.80 4.04
N ALA A 299 -21.09 6.32 3.70
CA ALA A 299 -22.33 6.73 4.36
C ALA A 299 -22.35 6.36 5.85
N ARG A 300 -21.88 5.16 6.21
CA ARG A 300 -21.73 4.75 7.62
C ARG A 300 -20.73 5.64 8.36
N ALA A 301 -19.65 6.01 7.71
CA ALA A 301 -18.65 6.92 8.28
C ALA A 301 -19.23 8.32 8.54
N ALA A 302 -20.07 8.84 7.66
CA ALA A 302 -20.77 10.10 7.88
C ALA A 302 -21.72 10.04 9.08
N VAL A 303 -22.44 8.92 9.24
CA VAL A 303 -23.30 8.69 10.42
C VAL A 303 -22.44 8.60 11.68
N ALA A 304 -21.37 7.83 11.66
CA ALA A 304 -20.46 7.66 12.79
C ALA A 304 -19.79 8.98 13.23
N LYS A 305 -19.49 9.87 12.27
CA LYS A 305 -18.97 11.22 12.51
C LYS A 305 -20.04 12.20 13.01
N GLY A 306 -21.31 11.81 13.00
CA GLY A 306 -22.43 12.66 13.41
C GLY A 306 -22.85 13.71 12.39
N LEU A 307 -22.44 13.58 11.11
CA LEU A 307 -22.83 14.51 10.03
C LEU A 307 -24.27 14.30 9.58
N VAL A 308 -24.79 13.11 9.77
CA VAL A 308 -26.17 12.73 9.41
C VAL A 308 -26.67 11.62 10.33
N ASP A 309 -27.97 11.59 10.61
CA ASP A 309 -28.59 10.47 11.30
C ASP A 309 -28.87 9.31 10.33
N GLN A 310 -28.71 8.06 10.78
CA GLN A 310 -29.01 6.85 10.01
C GLN A 310 -30.42 6.88 9.43
N ALA A 311 -31.43 7.24 10.21
CA ALA A 311 -32.82 7.34 9.79
C ALA A 311 -33.03 8.38 8.67
N LYS A 312 -32.10 9.34 8.51
CA LYS A 312 -32.13 10.33 7.42
C LYS A 312 -31.56 9.73 6.14
N VAL A 313 -30.48 8.95 6.24
CA VAL A 313 -29.92 8.22 5.09
C VAL A 313 -30.93 7.24 4.52
N GLU A 314 -31.64 6.50 5.36
CA GLU A 314 -32.66 5.51 4.97
C GLU A 314 -33.89 6.08 4.23
N LYS A 315 -34.07 7.41 4.24
CA LYS A 315 -35.13 8.07 3.45
C LYS A 315 -34.79 8.25 1.98
N PHE A 316 -33.53 8.08 1.63
CA PHE A 316 -33.08 8.12 0.25
C PHE A 316 -33.23 6.73 -0.38
N VAL A 317 -33.80 6.69 -1.56
CA VAL A 317 -34.12 5.44 -2.26
C VAL A 317 -33.70 5.52 -3.72
N MET A 318 -33.23 4.39 -4.28
CA MET A 318 -32.67 4.35 -5.64
C MET A 318 -33.69 4.67 -6.72
N GLU A 319 -34.97 4.50 -6.49
CA GLU A 319 -36.04 4.88 -7.44
C GLU A 319 -35.99 6.37 -7.81
N LYS A 320 -35.47 7.21 -6.91
CA LYS A 320 -35.34 8.67 -7.10
C LYS A 320 -33.95 9.07 -7.60
N SER A 321 -33.02 8.14 -7.74
CA SER A 321 -31.70 8.39 -8.29
C SER A 321 -31.79 8.74 -9.79
N ASN A 322 -30.86 9.61 -10.23
CA ASN A 322 -30.74 9.99 -11.62
C ASN A 322 -29.86 9.03 -12.43
N TYR A 323 -29.16 8.08 -11.78
CA TYR A 323 -28.30 7.13 -12.47
C TYR A 323 -29.08 6.21 -13.40
N GLN A 324 -28.60 6.04 -14.64
CA GLN A 324 -29.24 5.19 -15.64
C GLN A 324 -29.19 3.71 -15.31
N ASP A 325 -28.20 3.30 -14.50
CA ASP A 325 -27.94 1.92 -14.03
C ASP A 325 -28.34 1.70 -12.56
N LYS A 326 -29.25 2.51 -12.05
CA LYS A 326 -29.69 2.42 -10.66
C LYS A 326 -30.26 1.05 -10.25
N GLU A 327 -30.81 0.31 -11.19
CA GLU A 327 -31.33 -1.04 -10.98
C GLU A 327 -30.20 -2.10 -10.75
N ASP A 328 -28.96 -1.74 -11.13
CA ASP A 328 -27.78 -2.59 -10.91
C ASP A 328 -27.17 -2.41 -9.50
N VAL A 329 -27.60 -1.38 -8.76
CA VAL A 329 -27.19 -1.15 -7.38
C VAL A 329 -27.86 -2.17 -6.47
N ALA A 330 -27.06 -2.92 -5.70
CA ALA A 330 -27.58 -3.90 -4.76
C ALA A 330 -28.43 -3.24 -3.66
N ASP A 331 -29.52 -3.91 -3.25
CA ASP A 331 -30.47 -3.39 -2.26
C ASP A 331 -29.78 -2.89 -0.98
N TRP A 332 -28.76 -3.62 -0.51
CA TRP A 332 -28.03 -3.26 0.70
C TRP A 332 -27.23 -1.95 0.59
N ALA A 333 -26.89 -1.47 -0.62
CA ALA A 333 -26.17 -0.23 -0.88
C ALA A 333 -27.11 0.93 -1.27
N GLY A 334 -28.35 0.64 -1.65
CA GLY A 334 -29.25 1.58 -2.30
C GLY A 334 -29.44 2.91 -1.54
N HIS A 335 -29.72 2.85 -0.23
CA HIS A 335 -29.90 4.05 0.59
C HIS A 335 -28.60 4.91 0.66
N ALA A 336 -27.48 4.26 0.80
CA ALA A 336 -26.17 4.92 0.87
C ALA A 336 -25.82 5.62 -0.45
N VAL A 337 -25.97 4.93 -1.57
CA VAL A 337 -25.72 5.48 -2.91
C VAL A 337 -26.63 6.66 -3.20
N ALA A 338 -27.94 6.51 -2.98
CA ALA A 338 -28.90 7.58 -3.22
C ALA A 338 -28.70 8.81 -2.32
N TRP A 339 -28.27 8.60 -1.06
CA TRP A 339 -27.95 9.69 -0.16
C TRP A 339 -26.68 10.42 -0.61
N LEU A 340 -25.58 9.70 -0.91
CA LEU A 340 -24.31 10.30 -1.35
C LEU A 340 -24.45 11.01 -2.71
N GLU A 341 -25.28 10.48 -3.63
CA GLU A 341 -25.65 11.17 -4.88
C GLU A 341 -26.27 12.52 -4.57
N ALA A 342 -27.24 12.58 -3.67
CA ALA A 342 -27.91 13.82 -3.27
C ALA A 342 -26.98 14.81 -2.55
N GLN A 343 -25.86 14.35 -1.98
CA GLN A 343 -24.78 15.17 -1.43
C GLN A 343 -23.70 15.53 -2.46
N ASN A 344 -23.86 15.15 -3.73
CA ASN A 344 -22.87 15.36 -4.80
C ASN A 344 -21.49 14.72 -4.55
N VAL A 345 -21.41 13.68 -3.73
CA VAL A 345 -20.15 13.05 -3.35
C VAL A 345 -19.42 12.44 -4.55
N PHE A 346 -20.16 11.95 -5.55
CA PHE A 346 -19.61 11.27 -6.72
C PHE A 346 -19.34 12.19 -7.92
N VAL A 347 -19.45 13.49 -7.76
CA VAL A 347 -19.12 14.45 -8.84
C VAL A 347 -17.64 14.29 -9.22
N GLY A 348 -17.40 14.10 -10.52
CA GLY A 348 -16.05 13.85 -11.06
C GLY A 348 -15.69 12.37 -11.25
N ILE A 349 -16.42 11.44 -10.62
CA ILE A 349 -16.16 9.99 -10.76
C ILE A 349 -17.34 9.19 -11.30
N ALA A 350 -18.56 9.65 -11.09
CA ALA A 350 -19.76 9.07 -11.70
C ALA A 350 -20.41 10.09 -12.65
N GLY A 351 -20.72 9.66 -13.85
CA GLY A 351 -21.45 10.44 -14.84
C GLY A 351 -22.94 10.11 -14.82
N GLU A 352 -23.51 9.77 -15.98
CA GLU A 352 -24.90 9.30 -16.09
C GLU A 352 -25.11 7.91 -15.46
N LYS A 353 -24.04 7.15 -15.24
CA LYS A 353 -24.03 5.84 -14.59
C LYS A 353 -23.20 5.86 -13.32
N PHE A 354 -23.68 5.12 -12.33
CA PHE A 354 -22.95 4.91 -11.07
C PHE A 354 -21.89 3.81 -11.17
N GLU A 355 -22.13 2.79 -11.98
CA GLU A 355 -21.26 1.61 -12.15
C GLU A 355 -20.96 0.89 -10.81
N PRO A 356 -21.97 0.31 -10.13
CA PRO A 356 -21.87 -0.16 -8.75
C PRO A 356 -20.78 -1.22 -8.54
N ALA A 357 -20.53 -2.07 -9.53
CA ALA A 357 -19.52 -3.14 -9.48
C ALA A 357 -18.13 -2.70 -9.94
N LYS A 358 -17.95 -1.44 -10.34
CA LYS A 358 -16.63 -0.93 -10.76
C LYS A 358 -15.65 -0.95 -9.58
N ASN A 359 -14.45 -1.45 -9.82
CA ASN A 359 -13.33 -1.37 -8.90
C ASN A 359 -12.92 0.08 -8.67
N VAL A 360 -12.65 0.44 -7.42
CA VAL A 360 -12.26 1.80 -7.03
C VAL A 360 -10.74 1.93 -7.12
N ASN A 361 -10.27 3.07 -7.62
CA ASN A 361 -8.87 3.45 -7.55
C ASN A 361 -8.61 4.41 -6.38
N ARG A 362 -7.33 4.69 -6.10
CA ARG A 362 -6.90 5.53 -4.99
C ARG A 362 -7.42 6.97 -5.08
N ALA A 363 -7.49 7.54 -6.29
CA ALA A 363 -8.04 8.89 -6.52
C ALA A 363 -9.54 8.96 -6.24
N GLU A 364 -10.31 7.98 -6.73
CA GLU A 364 -11.75 7.89 -6.46
C GLU A 364 -12.03 7.72 -4.95
N ALA A 365 -11.24 6.87 -4.25
CA ALA A 365 -11.38 6.68 -2.82
C ALA A 365 -11.09 7.96 -2.03
N ALA A 366 -10.02 8.68 -2.34
CA ALA A 366 -9.69 9.95 -1.70
C ALA A 366 -10.80 10.99 -1.90
N LEU A 367 -11.31 11.14 -3.12
CA LEU A 367 -12.39 12.08 -3.40
C LEU A 367 -13.66 11.77 -2.60
N VAL A 368 -14.06 10.49 -2.54
CA VAL A 368 -15.28 10.08 -1.81
C VAL A 368 -15.11 10.32 -0.31
N VAL A 369 -13.96 9.97 0.27
CA VAL A 369 -13.69 10.23 1.69
C VAL A 369 -13.72 11.73 1.99
N PHE A 370 -13.05 12.53 1.17
CA PHE A 370 -13.03 13.99 1.34
C PHE A 370 -14.43 14.60 1.21
N ASN A 371 -15.14 14.31 0.12
CA ASN A 371 -16.46 14.86 -0.12
C ASN A 371 -17.50 14.42 0.93
N THR A 372 -17.33 13.24 1.50
CA THR A 372 -18.26 12.72 2.52
C THR A 372 -17.98 13.29 3.90
N LEU A 373 -16.71 13.44 4.28
CA LEU A 373 -16.34 13.69 5.68
C LEU A 373 -15.76 15.08 5.94
N PHE A 374 -15.27 15.79 4.92
CA PHE A 374 -14.48 17.01 5.08
C PHE A 374 -14.89 18.17 4.16
N SER A 375 -15.73 17.95 3.13
CA SER A 375 -16.29 19.08 2.37
C SER A 375 -17.28 19.86 3.22
N GLU A 376 -17.13 21.18 3.25
CA GLU A 376 -18.08 22.12 3.91
C GLU A 376 -19.40 22.24 3.16
#